data_ef84b30c11350e3ed4a7dedeadd69baa
#
_entry.id   ef84b30c11350e3ed4a7dedeadd69baa
#
_cell.length_a   1.000
_cell.length_b   1.000
_cell.length_c   1.000
_cell.angle_alpha   90.00
_cell.angle_beta   90.00
_cell.angle_gamma   90.00
#
_symmetry.space_group_name_H-M   'P 1'
#
loop_
_entity.id
_entity.type
_entity.pdbx_description
1 polymer ?
#
loop_
_entity_poly.entity_id
_entity_poly.type
_entity_poly.pdbx_seq_one_letter_code
_entity_poly.pdbx_strand_id
1 'polypeptide(L)'
;MSYINNPDITKEDILKKSLAHWNVGKTQEWIDRDMAIVMGKREGYYFWDMDGRKFLDIHINGGTYNLGHRNKEIIGALTDAMTELDIGNHHFTGITKALLAEQLTSLCPDGLDYACFSTCGGEAVDLAIKSARYATQRKRVVSIQGCYHGHTGLSVSTGDARFKDPFLCQGAPGEFVQVTLNDLDAMEAELKKEDVACVIIESLLATYGFPIPDKGYLAGVKKLCEKYGTLYIADET
;
A
#
# COMPACT_ATOMS: atom_id res chain seq x y z
N MET A 1 -31.49 3.19 -8.67
CA MET A 1 -31.86 3.34 -7.24
C MET A 1 -30.57 3.57 -6.47
N SER A 2 -30.46 4.67 -5.76
CA SER A 2 -29.31 4.94 -4.90
C SER A 2 -29.53 4.21 -3.57
N TYR A 3 -28.84 3.11 -3.35
CA TYR A 3 -28.81 2.40 -2.05
C TYR A 3 -28.28 3.29 -0.91
N ILE A 4 -27.55 4.37 -1.28
CA ILE A 4 -26.94 5.31 -0.33
C ILE A 4 -28.00 6.16 0.40
N ASN A 5 -29.19 6.29 -0.17
CA ASN A 5 -30.29 7.11 0.35
C ASN A 5 -31.55 6.27 0.68
N ASN A 6 -31.36 5.03 1.12
CA ASN A 6 -32.47 4.25 1.67
C ASN A 6 -32.66 4.64 3.15
N PRO A 7 -33.67 5.47 3.50
CA PRO A 7 -33.87 5.95 4.86
C PRO A 7 -34.31 4.82 5.83
N ASP A 8 -34.74 3.69 5.29
CA ASP A 8 -35.28 2.56 6.07
C ASP A 8 -34.19 1.55 6.47
N ILE A 9 -32.96 1.70 5.96
CA ILE A 9 -31.89 0.74 6.26
C ILE A 9 -31.27 1.04 7.63
N THR A 10 -31.26 0.05 8.51
CA THR A 10 -30.72 0.18 9.86
C THR A 10 -29.26 -0.28 9.95
N LYS A 11 -28.59 0.10 11.04
CA LYS A 11 -27.25 -0.38 11.37
C LYS A 11 -27.22 -1.91 11.48
N GLU A 12 -28.22 -2.48 12.12
CA GLU A 12 -28.38 -3.93 12.30
C GLU A 12 -28.49 -4.64 10.95
N ASP A 13 -29.22 -4.06 9.99
CA ASP A 13 -29.33 -4.60 8.63
C ASP A 13 -27.98 -4.62 7.92
N ILE A 14 -27.18 -3.57 8.07
CA ILE A 14 -25.83 -3.51 7.47
C ILE A 14 -24.89 -4.52 8.12
N LEU A 15 -24.89 -4.63 9.45
CA LEU A 15 -24.06 -5.62 10.15
C LEU A 15 -24.46 -7.04 9.76
N LYS A 16 -25.78 -7.35 9.68
CA LYS A 16 -26.27 -8.64 9.21
C LYS A 16 -25.85 -8.96 7.78
N LYS A 17 -25.92 -7.98 6.88
CA LYS A 17 -25.46 -8.14 5.49
C LYS A 17 -23.95 -8.33 5.42
N SER A 18 -23.17 -7.62 6.23
CA SER A 18 -21.72 -7.78 6.32
C SER A 18 -21.34 -9.18 6.80
N LEU A 19 -21.97 -9.68 7.84
CA LEU A 19 -21.78 -11.04 8.34
C LEU A 19 -22.16 -12.11 7.31
N ALA A 20 -23.20 -11.86 6.50
CA ALA A 20 -23.68 -12.84 5.52
C ALA A 20 -22.90 -12.84 4.21
N HIS A 21 -22.38 -11.69 3.77
CA HIS A 21 -21.95 -11.54 2.37
C HIS A 21 -20.62 -10.85 2.15
N TRP A 22 -20.02 -10.20 3.17
CA TRP A 22 -18.81 -9.41 2.94
C TRP A 22 -17.62 -9.84 3.81
N ASN A 23 -17.57 -9.42 5.09
CA ASN A 23 -16.39 -9.61 5.94
C ASN A 23 -16.78 -10.18 7.30
N VAL A 24 -17.06 -11.48 7.31
CA VAL A 24 -17.59 -12.19 8.48
C VAL A 24 -16.68 -12.04 9.69
N GLY A 25 -15.40 -12.40 9.54
CA GLY A 25 -14.44 -12.41 10.65
C GLY A 25 -14.24 -11.02 11.26
N LYS A 26 -14.01 -10.02 10.40
CA LYS A 26 -13.77 -8.63 10.87
C LYS A 26 -15.02 -8.02 11.50
N THR A 27 -16.19 -8.24 10.90
CA THR A 27 -17.44 -7.73 11.43
C THR A 27 -17.75 -8.35 12.78
N GLN A 28 -17.56 -9.67 12.93
CA GLN A 28 -17.77 -10.36 14.19
C GLN A 28 -16.80 -9.87 15.28
N GLU A 29 -15.52 -9.70 14.94
CA GLU A 29 -14.51 -9.16 15.84
C GLU A 29 -14.92 -7.78 16.41
N TRP A 30 -15.43 -6.88 15.57
CA TRP A 30 -15.88 -5.55 16.03
C TRP A 30 -17.12 -5.63 16.90
N ILE A 31 -18.05 -6.56 16.60
CA ILE A 31 -19.24 -6.81 17.45
C ILE A 31 -18.80 -7.33 18.82
N ASP A 32 -17.93 -8.33 18.87
CA ASP A 32 -17.47 -8.96 20.11
C ASP A 32 -16.70 -7.98 21.01
N ARG A 33 -16.09 -6.96 20.41
CA ARG A 33 -15.38 -5.88 21.12
C ARG A 33 -16.25 -4.68 21.50
N ASP A 34 -17.56 -4.74 21.26
CA ASP A 34 -18.48 -3.61 21.42
C ASP A 34 -18.07 -2.35 20.62
N MET A 35 -17.45 -2.57 19.47
CA MET A 35 -16.93 -1.52 18.56
C MET A 35 -17.56 -1.60 17.17
N ALA A 36 -18.77 -2.14 17.06
CA ALA A 36 -19.47 -2.25 15.79
C ALA A 36 -19.92 -0.88 15.27
N ILE A 37 -19.03 -0.23 14.51
CA ILE A 37 -19.28 1.06 13.85
C ILE A 37 -19.68 0.80 12.40
N VAL A 38 -20.81 1.35 11.99
CA VAL A 38 -21.21 1.44 10.57
C VAL A 38 -21.10 2.90 10.16
N MET A 39 -20.15 3.18 9.25
CA MET A 39 -19.85 4.56 8.85
C MET A 39 -21.00 5.16 8.03
N GLY A 40 -21.48 6.33 8.47
CA GLY A 40 -22.47 7.14 7.80
C GLY A 40 -21.87 8.36 7.10
N LYS A 41 -22.30 9.57 7.53
CA LYS A 41 -21.81 10.86 7.00
C LYS A 41 -20.30 11.02 7.21
N ARG A 42 -19.61 11.62 6.25
CA ARG A 42 -18.18 11.95 6.32
C ARG A 42 -17.95 13.36 5.82
N GLU A 43 -17.07 14.11 6.50
CA GLU A 43 -16.76 15.51 6.11
C GLU A 43 -15.45 15.97 6.76
N GLY A 44 -14.51 16.45 5.97
CA GLY A 44 -13.20 16.88 6.44
C GLY A 44 -12.47 15.77 7.19
N TYR A 45 -12.12 15.98 8.45
CA TYR A 45 -11.44 14.98 9.28
C TYR A 45 -12.40 14.20 10.18
N TYR A 46 -13.71 14.26 9.93
CA TYR A 46 -14.72 13.63 10.75
C TYR A 46 -15.57 12.64 9.97
N PHE A 47 -16.02 11.61 10.66
CA PHE A 47 -17.13 10.78 10.22
C PHE A 47 -18.16 10.64 11.35
N TRP A 48 -19.37 10.29 10.96
CA TRP A 48 -20.45 9.91 11.86
C TRP A 48 -20.84 8.48 11.55
N ASP A 49 -21.11 7.71 12.58
CA ASP A 49 -21.74 6.41 12.38
C ASP A 49 -23.25 6.55 12.13
N MET A 50 -23.90 5.40 11.88
CA MET A 50 -25.36 5.39 11.67
C MET A 50 -26.13 5.71 12.94
N ASP A 51 -25.53 5.61 14.13
CA ASP A 51 -26.13 6.04 15.40
C ASP A 51 -25.98 7.55 15.65
N GLY A 52 -25.35 8.28 14.74
CA GLY A 52 -25.11 9.73 14.82
C GLY A 52 -23.93 10.13 15.71
N ARG A 53 -23.14 9.19 16.20
CA ARG A 53 -21.93 9.48 16.97
C ARG A 53 -20.87 10.06 16.05
N LYS A 54 -20.24 11.16 16.45
CA LYS A 54 -19.19 11.85 15.70
C LYS A 54 -17.81 11.38 16.16
N PHE A 55 -16.96 11.04 15.20
CA PHE A 55 -15.59 10.61 15.41
C PHE A 55 -14.62 11.52 14.66
N LEU A 56 -13.47 11.80 15.27
CA LEU A 56 -12.29 12.32 14.58
C LEU A 56 -11.56 11.14 13.93
N ASP A 57 -11.42 11.18 12.62
CA ASP A 57 -10.71 10.13 11.87
C ASP A 57 -9.22 10.44 11.79
N ILE A 58 -8.44 9.84 12.68
CA ILE A 58 -6.98 9.92 12.67
C ILE A 58 -6.31 8.78 11.90
N HIS A 59 -7.09 7.77 11.49
CA HIS A 59 -6.60 6.68 10.65
C HIS A 59 -6.65 7.04 9.17
N ILE A 60 -7.65 7.84 8.77
CA ILE A 60 -7.87 8.35 7.41
C ILE A 60 -7.70 7.29 6.31
N ASN A 61 -8.09 6.05 6.62
CA ASN A 61 -7.95 4.87 5.78
C ASN A 61 -6.49 4.67 5.30
N GLY A 62 -5.53 4.68 6.23
CA GLY A 62 -4.11 4.53 5.92
C GLY A 62 -3.54 5.66 5.05
N GLY A 63 -4.04 6.88 5.19
CA GLY A 63 -3.57 8.04 4.42
C GLY A 63 -4.38 8.37 3.17
N THR A 64 -5.30 7.52 2.74
CA THR A 64 -6.14 7.76 1.54
C THR A 64 -6.89 9.09 1.60
N TYR A 65 -7.32 9.52 2.81
CA TYR A 65 -8.07 10.75 3.02
C TYR A 65 -7.24 11.88 3.62
N ASN A 66 -5.95 11.96 3.31
CA ASN A 66 -5.04 13.01 3.80
C ASN A 66 -5.54 14.43 3.51
N LEU A 67 -6.29 14.64 2.43
CA LEU A 67 -6.91 15.92 2.07
C LEU A 67 -8.33 16.08 2.63
N GLY A 68 -8.74 15.19 3.52
CA GLY A 68 -10.05 15.17 4.16
C GLY A 68 -11.09 14.38 3.38
N HIS A 69 -12.08 13.87 4.11
CA HIS A 69 -13.22 13.18 3.54
C HIS A 69 -14.04 14.11 2.63
N ARG A 70 -14.42 13.61 1.47
CA ARG A 70 -15.28 14.32 0.51
C ARG A 70 -14.76 15.71 0.13
N ASN A 71 -13.46 15.81 -0.10
CA ASN A 71 -12.84 17.04 -0.57
C ASN A 71 -13.53 17.52 -1.85
N LYS A 72 -14.09 18.73 -1.80
CA LYS A 72 -14.94 19.28 -2.87
C LYS A 72 -14.17 19.58 -4.14
N GLU A 73 -12.90 19.99 -4.02
CA GLU A 73 -12.04 20.29 -5.17
C GLU A 73 -11.71 19.01 -5.95
N ILE A 74 -11.38 17.92 -5.24
CA ILE A 74 -11.10 16.61 -5.86
C ILE A 74 -12.36 16.06 -6.53
N ILE A 75 -13.51 16.12 -5.83
CA ILE A 75 -14.78 15.65 -6.39
C ILE A 75 -15.16 16.48 -7.62
N GLY A 76 -14.98 17.81 -7.57
CA GLY A 76 -15.24 18.70 -8.69
C GLY A 76 -14.38 18.33 -9.90
N ALA A 77 -13.06 18.23 -9.72
CA ALA A 77 -12.14 17.87 -10.79
C ALA A 77 -12.46 16.49 -11.42
N LEU A 78 -12.82 15.49 -10.58
CA LEU A 78 -13.25 14.18 -11.08
C LEU A 78 -14.55 14.27 -11.87
N THR A 79 -15.55 15.00 -11.36
CA THR A 79 -16.85 15.16 -12.01
C THR A 79 -16.69 15.85 -13.37
N ASP A 80 -15.90 16.93 -13.43
CA ASP A 80 -15.64 17.67 -14.66
C ASP A 80 -14.90 16.78 -15.68
N ALA A 81 -13.87 16.05 -15.26
CA ALA A 81 -13.17 15.13 -16.14
C ALA A 81 -14.08 14.03 -16.73
N MET A 82 -15.01 13.51 -15.94
CA MET A 82 -15.96 12.48 -16.37
C MET A 82 -17.00 12.98 -17.39
N THR A 83 -17.12 14.27 -17.61
CA THR A 83 -17.99 14.81 -18.69
C THR A 83 -17.35 14.68 -20.08
N GLU A 84 -16.02 14.51 -20.15
CA GLU A 84 -15.26 14.49 -21.40
C GLU A 84 -14.44 13.22 -21.60
N LEU A 85 -14.13 12.51 -20.52
CA LEU A 85 -13.23 11.36 -20.53
C LEU A 85 -13.91 10.11 -19.98
N ASP A 86 -13.59 8.96 -20.55
CA ASP A 86 -13.99 7.67 -20.01
C ASP A 86 -13.20 7.29 -18.75
N ILE A 87 -13.85 6.52 -17.87
CA ILE A 87 -13.18 5.86 -16.75
C ILE A 87 -12.53 4.58 -17.25
N GLY A 88 -11.24 4.42 -17.00
CA GLY A 88 -10.54 3.18 -17.27
C GLY A 88 -9.18 3.36 -17.90
N ASN A 89 -8.59 2.23 -18.25
CA ASN A 89 -7.28 2.19 -18.91
C ASN A 89 -7.45 1.99 -20.43
N HIS A 90 -6.58 2.60 -21.20
CA HIS A 90 -6.55 2.51 -22.65
C HIS A 90 -5.15 2.13 -23.14
N HIS A 91 -5.07 1.43 -24.29
CA HIS A 91 -3.77 1.07 -24.89
C HIS A 91 -3.02 2.29 -25.48
N PHE A 92 -3.77 3.31 -25.87
CA PHE A 92 -3.17 4.52 -26.43
C PHE A 92 -2.75 5.49 -25.30
N THR A 93 -1.80 6.35 -25.61
CA THR A 93 -1.35 7.40 -24.70
C THR A 93 -2.51 8.33 -24.36
N GLY A 94 -2.78 8.50 -23.06
CA GLY A 94 -3.81 9.42 -22.55
C GLY A 94 -3.18 10.72 -22.05
N ILE A 95 -3.85 11.84 -22.32
CA ILE A 95 -3.40 13.19 -21.92
C ILE A 95 -3.20 13.23 -20.39
N THR A 96 -4.20 12.83 -19.63
CA THR A 96 -4.18 12.90 -18.15
C THR A 96 -3.08 12.06 -17.54
N LYS A 97 -2.81 10.88 -18.09
CA LYS A 97 -1.70 10.02 -17.62
C LYS A 97 -0.34 10.63 -17.89
N ALA A 98 -0.15 11.21 -19.06
CA ALA A 98 1.12 11.85 -19.42
C ALA A 98 1.41 13.05 -18.51
N LEU A 99 0.42 13.94 -18.32
CA LEU A 99 0.54 15.09 -17.43
C LEU A 99 0.76 14.68 -15.96
N LEU A 100 0.05 13.66 -15.48
CA LEU A 100 0.25 13.15 -14.12
C LEU A 100 1.65 12.53 -13.95
N ALA A 101 2.13 11.77 -14.93
CA ALA A 101 3.47 11.19 -14.89
C ALA A 101 4.54 12.28 -14.83
N GLU A 102 4.45 13.31 -15.68
CA GLU A 102 5.35 14.47 -15.66
C GLU A 102 5.35 15.16 -14.29
N GLN A 103 4.16 15.42 -13.73
CA GLN A 103 4.03 16.07 -12.44
C GLN A 103 4.64 15.22 -11.31
N LEU A 104 4.40 13.91 -11.30
CA LEU A 104 4.94 13.01 -10.27
C LEU A 104 6.46 12.92 -10.38
N THR A 105 7.01 12.68 -11.56
CA THR A 105 8.46 12.56 -11.73
C THR A 105 9.20 13.87 -11.41
N SER A 106 8.57 15.03 -11.65
CA SER A 106 9.15 16.34 -11.27
C SER A 106 9.31 16.53 -9.75
N LEU A 107 8.60 15.74 -8.94
CA LEU A 107 8.67 15.77 -7.47
C LEU A 107 9.59 14.68 -6.90
N CYS A 108 10.04 13.76 -7.74
CA CYS A 108 10.91 12.66 -7.34
C CYS A 108 12.39 13.08 -7.29
N PRO A 109 13.22 12.36 -6.52
CA PRO A 109 14.68 12.48 -6.61
C PRO A 109 15.21 12.18 -8.03
N ASP A 110 16.36 12.73 -8.37
CA ASP A 110 17.05 12.48 -9.64
C ASP A 110 17.22 10.98 -9.91
N GLY A 111 16.96 10.56 -11.14
CA GLY A 111 17.01 9.15 -11.57
C GLY A 111 15.70 8.39 -11.46
N LEU A 112 14.62 9.01 -10.95
CA LEU A 112 13.25 8.47 -10.98
C LEU A 112 12.44 9.20 -12.06
N ASP A 113 12.77 8.95 -13.32
CA ASP A 113 12.29 9.71 -14.49
C ASP A 113 10.99 9.14 -15.10
N TYR A 114 10.51 8.01 -14.62
CA TYR A 114 9.36 7.31 -15.18
C TYR A 114 8.34 6.94 -14.11
N ALA A 115 7.04 7.10 -14.41
CA ALA A 115 5.94 6.67 -13.57
C ALA A 115 5.16 5.52 -14.23
N CYS A 116 4.96 4.44 -13.46
CA CYS A 116 4.08 3.33 -13.85
C CYS A 116 2.87 3.30 -12.92
N PHE A 117 1.67 3.35 -13.51
CA PHE A 117 0.43 3.34 -12.75
C PHE A 117 -0.11 1.92 -12.56
N SER A 118 -0.54 1.61 -11.35
CA SER A 118 -1.18 0.35 -10.96
C SER A 118 -2.54 0.60 -10.29
N THR A 119 -3.29 -0.45 -10.03
CA THR A 119 -4.62 -0.35 -9.40
C THR A 119 -4.56 -0.27 -7.88
N CYS A 120 -3.47 -0.74 -7.27
CA CYS A 120 -3.24 -0.68 -5.82
C CYS A 120 -1.74 -0.77 -5.50
N GLY A 121 -1.38 -0.48 -4.23
CA GLY A 121 0.01 -0.55 -3.76
C GLY A 121 0.65 -1.94 -3.93
N GLY A 122 -0.08 -3.02 -3.63
CA GLY A 122 0.43 -4.38 -3.82
C GLY A 122 0.82 -4.68 -5.27
N GLU A 123 0.02 -4.23 -6.24
CA GLU A 123 0.35 -4.37 -7.66
C GLU A 123 1.54 -3.50 -8.06
N ALA A 124 1.67 -2.30 -7.48
CA ALA A 124 2.84 -1.44 -7.69
C ALA A 124 4.12 -2.12 -7.19
N VAL A 125 4.07 -2.73 -6.00
CA VAL A 125 5.18 -3.52 -5.44
C VAL A 125 5.51 -4.72 -6.33
N ASP A 126 4.50 -5.47 -6.78
CA ASP A 126 4.72 -6.59 -7.71
C ASP A 126 5.42 -6.13 -8.99
N LEU A 127 5.01 -4.99 -9.54
CA LEU A 127 5.62 -4.41 -10.73
C LEU A 127 7.06 -3.97 -10.46
N ALA A 128 7.33 -3.31 -9.33
CA ALA A 128 8.67 -2.89 -8.95
C ALA A 128 9.63 -4.09 -8.80
N ILE A 129 9.19 -5.14 -8.11
CA ILE A 129 9.98 -6.38 -7.96
C ILE A 129 10.22 -7.07 -9.31
N LYS A 130 9.20 -7.16 -10.18
CA LYS A 130 9.36 -7.72 -11.53
C LYS A 130 10.35 -6.91 -12.36
N SER A 131 10.28 -5.59 -12.29
CA SER A 131 11.20 -4.70 -13.00
C SER A 131 12.63 -4.86 -12.49
N ALA A 132 12.82 -4.96 -11.17
CA ALA A 132 14.12 -5.21 -10.57
C ALA A 132 14.71 -6.58 -11.00
N ARG A 133 13.91 -7.63 -11.00
CA ARG A 133 14.30 -8.96 -11.50
C ARG A 133 14.69 -8.93 -12.97
N TYR A 134 13.92 -8.21 -13.79
CA TYR A 134 14.22 -8.07 -15.20
C TYR A 134 15.55 -7.32 -15.43
N ALA A 135 15.76 -6.22 -14.74
CA ALA A 135 16.96 -5.39 -14.89
C ALA A 135 18.23 -6.09 -14.38
N THR A 136 18.15 -6.80 -13.26
CA THR A 136 19.30 -7.44 -12.62
C THR A 136 19.53 -8.88 -13.07
N GLN A 137 18.54 -9.53 -13.69
CA GLN A 137 18.52 -10.97 -13.98
C GLN A 137 18.72 -11.85 -12.74
N ARG A 138 18.39 -11.31 -11.56
CA ARG A 138 18.47 -11.99 -10.26
C ARG A 138 17.06 -12.26 -9.73
N LYS A 139 16.92 -13.19 -8.78
CA LYS A 139 15.60 -13.63 -8.32
C LYS A 139 15.27 -13.21 -6.90
N ARG A 140 16.26 -13.23 -6.00
CA ARG A 140 16.00 -13.03 -4.57
C ARG A 140 15.59 -11.60 -4.25
N VAL A 141 14.77 -11.48 -3.20
CA VAL A 141 14.29 -10.20 -2.65
C VAL A 141 14.62 -10.17 -1.17
N VAL A 142 15.17 -9.07 -0.71
CA VAL A 142 15.42 -8.82 0.72
C VAL A 142 14.50 -7.72 1.21
N SER A 143 13.90 -7.92 2.38
CA SER A 143 13.05 -6.94 3.07
C SER A 143 13.36 -6.90 4.57
N ILE A 144 12.59 -6.14 5.34
CA ILE A 144 12.76 -5.99 6.78
C ILE A 144 11.75 -6.86 7.53
N GLN A 145 12.13 -7.44 8.66
CA GLN A 145 11.23 -8.18 9.54
C GLN A 145 10.08 -7.28 10.01
N GLY A 146 8.86 -7.82 10.00
CA GLY A 146 7.66 -7.10 10.37
C GLY A 146 7.06 -6.22 9.28
N CYS A 147 7.66 -6.15 8.08
CA CYS A 147 7.17 -5.33 6.95
C CYS A 147 5.85 -5.82 6.37
N TYR A 148 5.18 -4.92 5.68
CA TYR A 148 3.98 -5.18 4.91
C TYR A 148 4.04 -4.46 3.57
N HIS A 149 3.95 -5.20 2.48
CA HIS A 149 4.07 -4.66 1.12
C HIS A 149 2.83 -4.92 0.25
N GLY A 150 1.76 -5.43 0.82
CA GLY A 150 0.52 -5.75 0.11
C GLY A 150 0.13 -7.22 0.18
N HIS A 151 -0.97 -7.57 -0.48
CA HIS A 151 -1.56 -8.91 -0.47
C HIS A 151 -1.57 -9.60 -1.85
N THR A 152 -0.95 -9.01 -2.85
CA THR A 152 -0.84 -9.64 -4.18
C THR A 152 0.43 -10.48 -4.29
N GLY A 153 0.58 -11.26 -5.31
CA GLY A 153 1.63 -12.19 -5.65
C GLY A 153 2.99 -12.04 -4.93
N LEU A 154 3.90 -11.24 -5.51
CA LEU A 154 5.24 -11.05 -4.95
C LEU A 154 5.23 -10.17 -3.70
N SER A 155 4.32 -9.22 -3.61
CA SER A 155 4.22 -8.32 -2.46
C SER A 155 3.90 -9.07 -1.18
N VAL A 156 2.95 -10.02 -1.18
CA VAL A 156 2.64 -10.83 0.00
C VAL A 156 3.79 -11.74 0.37
N SER A 157 4.49 -12.33 -0.61
CA SER A 157 5.65 -13.19 -0.37
C SER A 157 6.82 -12.43 0.27
N THR A 158 6.94 -11.14 -0.02
CA THR A 158 7.98 -10.25 0.53
C THR A 158 7.69 -9.83 1.97
N GLY A 159 6.41 -9.77 2.35
CA GLY A 159 5.95 -9.34 3.67
C GLY A 159 6.28 -10.30 4.81
N ASP A 160 5.94 -9.89 6.03
CA ASP A 160 6.11 -10.67 7.26
C ASP A 160 5.35 -12.00 7.20
N ALA A 161 5.83 -13.01 7.95
CA ALA A 161 5.28 -14.36 8.00
C ALA A 161 3.76 -14.38 8.30
N ARG A 162 3.28 -13.51 9.19
CA ARG A 162 1.85 -13.41 9.56
C ARG A 162 0.92 -13.10 8.39
N PHE A 163 1.45 -12.49 7.30
CA PHE A 163 0.67 -12.15 6.11
C PHE A 163 0.74 -13.21 5.01
N LYS A 164 1.80 -14.00 4.97
CA LYS A 164 2.05 -14.96 3.89
C LYS A 164 1.84 -16.43 4.28
N ASP A 165 2.17 -16.80 5.52
CA ASP A 165 2.13 -18.20 5.96
C ASP A 165 0.73 -18.81 5.96
N PRO A 166 -0.34 -18.11 6.40
CA PRO A 166 -1.68 -18.65 6.34
C PRO A 166 -2.18 -18.97 4.93
N PHE A 167 -1.57 -18.32 3.92
CA PHE A 167 -1.95 -18.48 2.51
C PHE A 167 -0.95 -19.29 1.69
N LEU A 168 0.07 -19.86 2.33
CA LEU A 168 1.13 -20.64 1.70
C LEU A 168 1.87 -19.87 0.58
N CYS A 169 2.13 -18.58 0.81
CA CYS A 169 2.72 -17.65 -0.15
C CYS A 169 4.19 -17.31 0.16
N GLN A 170 4.96 -18.25 0.71
CA GLN A 170 6.36 -18.02 1.11
C GLN A 170 7.33 -17.92 -0.08
N GLY A 171 6.91 -18.32 -1.28
CA GLY A 171 7.81 -18.48 -2.43
C GLY A 171 8.71 -19.70 -2.30
N ALA A 172 9.74 -19.78 -3.13
CA ALA A 172 10.75 -20.84 -3.03
C ALA A 172 11.67 -20.62 -1.82
N PRO A 173 12.24 -21.68 -1.24
CA PRO A 173 13.17 -21.55 -0.11
C PRO A 173 14.30 -20.55 -0.40
N GLY A 174 14.45 -19.54 0.45
CA GLY A 174 15.49 -18.51 0.33
C GLY A 174 15.22 -17.44 -0.74
N GLU A 175 14.09 -17.46 -1.43
CA GLU A 175 13.72 -16.46 -2.45
C GLU A 175 13.40 -15.10 -1.83
N PHE A 176 12.66 -15.10 -0.72
CA PHE A 176 12.29 -13.91 0.05
C PHE A 176 12.94 -14.00 1.44
N VAL A 177 13.85 -13.09 1.71
CA VAL A 177 14.63 -13.07 2.95
C VAL A 177 14.35 -11.78 3.70
N GLN A 178 14.24 -11.87 5.02
CA GLN A 178 14.04 -10.71 5.88
C GLN A 178 15.23 -10.53 6.83
N VAL A 179 15.68 -9.29 6.97
CA VAL A 179 16.72 -8.89 7.93
C VAL A 179 16.13 -7.99 9.00
N THR A 180 16.79 -7.88 10.14
CA THR A 180 16.37 -6.99 11.22
C THR A 180 16.59 -5.53 10.82
N LEU A 181 15.64 -4.66 11.19
CA LEU A 181 15.80 -3.21 11.02
C LEU A 181 17.07 -2.72 11.73
N ASN A 182 17.79 -1.79 11.13
CA ASN A 182 19.04 -1.20 11.62
C ASN A 182 20.26 -2.15 11.63
N ASP A 183 20.16 -3.36 11.08
CA ASP A 183 21.27 -4.30 10.96
C ASP A 183 21.88 -4.24 9.54
N LEU A 184 22.87 -3.34 9.36
CA LEU A 184 23.60 -3.21 8.09
C LEU A 184 24.49 -4.41 7.80
N ASP A 185 25.01 -5.10 8.84
CA ASP A 185 25.87 -6.26 8.66
C ASP A 185 25.08 -7.46 8.13
N ALA A 186 23.89 -7.70 8.67
CA ALA A 186 22.99 -8.72 8.14
C ALA A 186 22.54 -8.38 6.71
N MET A 187 22.23 -7.11 6.42
CA MET A 187 21.91 -6.65 5.08
C MET A 187 23.07 -6.93 4.12
N GLU A 188 24.28 -6.52 4.48
CA GLU A 188 25.47 -6.75 3.64
C GLU A 188 25.74 -8.24 3.43
N ALA A 189 25.55 -9.07 4.45
CA ALA A 189 25.74 -10.52 4.34
C ALA A 189 24.81 -11.16 3.30
N GLU A 190 23.58 -10.65 3.15
CA GLU A 190 22.67 -11.09 2.10
C GLU A 190 23.10 -10.58 0.71
N LEU A 191 23.47 -9.31 0.60
CA LEU A 191 23.83 -8.70 -0.68
C LEU A 191 25.16 -9.19 -1.26
N LYS A 192 26.11 -9.61 -0.42
CA LYS A 192 27.39 -10.25 -0.83
C LYS A 192 27.21 -11.54 -1.64
N LYS A 193 26.02 -12.16 -1.59
CA LYS A 193 25.72 -13.37 -2.39
C LYS A 193 25.49 -13.03 -3.87
N GLU A 194 25.36 -11.78 -4.21
CA GLU A 194 25.21 -11.23 -5.57
C GLU A 194 24.04 -11.83 -6.39
N ASP A 195 23.05 -12.40 -5.73
CA ASP A 195 21.86 -13.02 -6.31
C ASP A 195 20.54 -12.30 -5.95
N VAL A 196 20.65 -11.16 -5.22
CA VAL A 196 19.54 -10.33 -4.80
C VAL A 196 19.17 -9.34 -5.92
N ALA A 197 17.93 -9.39 -6.40
CA ALA A 197 17.40 -8.47 -7.39
C ALA A 197 17.14 -7.09 -6.80
N CYS A 198 16.49 -7.07 -5.64
CA CYS A 198 16.18 -5.83 -4.95
C CYS A 198 16.12 -6.01 -3.43
N VAL A 199 16.38 -4.90 -2.74
CA VAL A 199 15.97 -4.66 -1.37
C VAL A 199 14.75 -3.76 -1.40
N ILE A 200 13.68 -4.11 -0.66
CA ILE A 200 12.49 -3.29 -0.52
C ILE A 200 12.26 -2.96 0.96
N ILE A 201 12.06 -1.69 1.27
CA ILE A 201 11.87 -1.18 2.63
C ILE A 201 10.77 -0.13 2.64
N GLU A 202 9.83 -0.24 3.59
CA GLU A 202 8.98 0.88 4.01
C GLU A 202 9.87 1.89 4.74
N SER A 203 9.86 3.17 4.36
CA SER A 203 10.60 4.22 5.09
C SER A 203 10.18 4.32 6.56
N LEU A 204 8.90 4.00 6.84
CA LEU A 204 8.33 3.83 8.17
C LEU A 204 7.49 2.55 8.19
N LEU A 205 7.92 1.52 8.92
CA LEU A 205 7.23 0.23 8.98
C LEU A 205 5.88 0.36 9.70
N ALA A 206 4.82 0.69 8.96
CA ALA A 206 3.52 1.03 9.53
C ALA A 206 2.91 -0.13 10.34
N THR A 207 2.95 -1.35 9.84
CA THR A 207 2.37 -2.54 10.50
C THR A 207 3.20 -3.09 11.66
N TYR A 208 4.39 -2.53 11.87
CA TYR A 208 5.30 -2.92 12.96
C TYR A 208 5.41 -1.86 14.07
N GLY A 209 4.46 -0.91 14.12
CA GLY A 209 4.39 0.12 15.17
C GLY A 209 5.20 1.38 14.86
N PHE A 210 5.48 1.64 13.60
CA PHE A 210 6.19 2.84 13.12
C PHE A 210 7.58 3.05 13.76
N PRO A 211 8.46 2.03 13.85
CA PRO A 211 9.81 2.25 14.29
C PRO A 211 10.51 3.21 13.31
N ILE A 212 11.19 4.20 13.87
CA ILE A 212 11.99 5.13 13.06
C ILE A 212 13.35 4.47 12.82
N PRO A 213 13.79 4.28 11.56
CA PRO A 213 15.12 3.79 11.28
C PRO A 213 16.21 4.69 11.88
N ASP A 214 17.30 4.10 12.33
CA ASP A 214 18.45 4.85 12.84
C ASP A 214 18.99 5.81 11.78
N LYS A 215 19.51 6.94 12.25
CA LYS A 215 20.07 7.95 11.35
C LYS A 215 21.15 7.36 10.44
N GLY A 216 20.90 7.41 9.16
CA GLY A 216 21.83 6.92 8.14
C GLY A 216 21.64 5.45 7.73
N TYR A 217 20.75 4.70 8.39
CA TYR A 217 20.49 3.30 8.03
C TYR A 217 20.02 3.13 6.58
N LEU A 218 18.95 3.83 6.18
CA LEU A 218 18.41 3.74 4.80
C LEU A 218 19.45 4.16 3.74
N ALA A 219 20.23 5.21 4.04
CA ALA A 219 21.33 5.63 3.17
C ALA A 219 22.46 4.58 3.11
N GLY A 220 22.72 3.89 4.22
CA GLY A 220 23.64 2.76 4.28
C GLY A 220 23.17 1.59 3.41
N VAL A 221 21.91 1.21 3.52
CA VAL A 221 21.32 0.16 2.69
C VAL A 221 21.41 0.52 1.20
N LYS A 222 21.07 1.76 0.83
CA LYS A 222 21.20 2.22 -0.57
C LYS A 222 22.62 2.06 -1.09
N LYS A 223 23.64 2.48 -0.31
CA LYS A 223 25.05 2.31 -0.68
C LYS A 223 25.45 0.84 -0.83
N LEU A 224 24.96 -0.05 0.03
CA LEU A 224 25.18 -1.48 -0.11
C LEU A 224 24.52 -2.03 -1.39
N CYS A 225 23.31 -1.59 -1.71
CA CYS A 225 22.64 -1.96 -2.96
C CYS A 225 23.49 -1.54 -4.18
N GLU A 226 23.96 -0.31 -4.21
CA GLU A 226 24.85 0.20 -5.28
C GLU A 226 26.14 -0.63 -5.38
N LYS A 227 26.76 -0.93 -4.24
CA LYS A 227 28.01 -1.71 -4.17
C LYS A 227 27.88 -3.12 -4.77
N TYR A 228 26.73 -3.79 -4.54
CA TYR A 228 26.51 -5.17 -4.96
C TYR A 228 25.61 -5.30 -6.21
N GLY A 229 25.29 -4.20 -6.89
CA GLY A 229 24.46 -4.19 -8.09
C GLY A 229 23.04 -4.70 -7.85
N THR A 230 22.48 -4.42 -6.67
CA THR A 230 21.12 -4.69 -6.27
C THR A 230 20.29 -3.42 -6.38
N LEU A 231 19.02 -3.48 -6.76
CA LEU A 231 18.17 -2.30 -6.81
C LEU A 231 17.53 -2.02 -5.43
N TYR A 232 17.41 -0.75 -5.08
CA TYR A 232 16.73 -0.29 -3.87
C TYR A 232 15.32 0.19 -4.21
N ILE A 233 14.31 -0.36 -3.53
CA ILE A 233 12.91 0.04 -3.64
C ILE A 233 12.49 0.67 -2.31
N ALA A 234 12.12 1.95 -2.34
CA ALA A 234 11.46 2.60 -1.22
C ALA A 234 9.95 2.41 -1.37
N ASP A 235 9.33 1.72 -0.41
CA ASP A 235 7.88 1.58 -0.35
C ASP A 235 7.31 2.71 0.50
N GLU A 236 6.66 3.64 -0.17
CA GLU A 236 6.06 4.84 0.42
C GLU A 236 4.52 4.79 0.39
N THR A 237 3.93 3.58 0.26
CA THR A 237 2.49 3.36 0.15
C THR A 237 1.74 3.67 1.45
#